data_aa56bb78af6d896614a7839ffda84160
#
_entry.id   aa56bb78af6d896614a7839ffda84160
#
_cell.length_a   1.000
_cell.length_b   1.000
_cell.length_c   1.000
_cell.angle_alpha   90.00
_cell.angle_beta   90.00
_cell.angle_gamma   90.00
#
_symmetry.space_group_name_H-M   'P 1'
#
loop_
_entity.id
_entity.type
_entity.pdbx_description
1 polymer ?
#
loop_
_entity_poly.entity_id
_entity_poly.type
_entity_poly.pdbx_seq_one_letter_code
_entity_poly.pdbx_strand_id
1 'polypeptide(L)'
;GIDGIVVSDYGKGVCTPTLLKTIFSLAKKYGVQTIVDPKGADWSKYNGATCITPNVKELGECVGRKLENDDATIVEAAKSVLATVDLEYIVATRSAKGITVIAKDGRTWHNPATQQEVFDVSGAGDTVVSMMMTCLASGLSMRLALHIANGAAGIVVSKVGTYPIHRSELLDLWHSYKHSIQSKPLYTKEEMKELVSQWQSKGETVVFTNGCFDI
;
A
#
# COMPACT_ATOMS: atom_id res chain seq x y z
N GLY A 1 10.94 15.63 15.41
CA GLY A 1 11.11 14.19 15.30
C GLY A 1 11.10 13.75 13.85
N ILE A 2 11.31 12.48 13.61
CA ILE A 2 11.14 11.84 12.31
C ILE A 2 9.96 10.90 12.47
N ASP A 3 8.94 11.03 11.61
CA ASP A 3 7.68 10.27 11.71
C ASP A 3 7.66 9.09 10.74
N GLY A 4 8.54 9.06 9.73
CA GLY A 4 8.70 7.98 8.76
C GLY A 4 9.98 8.12 7.95
N ILE A 5 10.45 7.01 7.36
CA ILE A 5 11.65 6.98 6.53
C ILE A 5 11.33 6.30 5.20
N VAL A 6 11.62 6.98 4.11
CA VAL A 6 11.59 6.41 2.75
C VAL A 6 13.02 6.15 2.29
N VAL A 7 13.27 4.95 1.81
CA VAL A 7 14.51 4.56 1.15
C VAL A 7 14.24 4.27 -0.31
N SER A 8 14.70 5.12 -1.21
CA SER A 8 14.62 4.89 -2.65
C SER A 8 15.97 4.38 -3.13
N ASP A 9 16.04 3.08 -3.45
CA ASP A 9 17.29 2.44 -3.88
C ASP A 9 17.38 2.41 -5.40
N TYR A 10 18.35 3.11 -5.96
CA TYR A 10 18.63 3.12 -7.39
C TYR A 10 19.79 2.17 -7.79
N GLY A 11 20.32 1.38 -6.86
CA GLY A 11 21.44 0.50 -7.11
C GLY A 11 22.75 1.24 -7.42
N LYS A 12 22.89 2.48 -6.98
CA LYS A 12 24.07 3.34 -7.24
C LYS A 12 25.07 3.38 -6.09
N GLY A 13 24.98 2.44 -5.13
CA GLY A 13 25.95 2.26 -4.06
C GLY A 13 25.70 3.07 -2.79
N VAL A 14 24.70 3.96 -2.74
CA VAL A 14 24.34 4.71 -1.53
C VAL A 14 23.69 3.78 -0.49
N CYS A 15 22.75 2.95 -0.93
CA CYS A 15 22.02 2.03 -0.06
C CYS A 15 22.86 0.76 0.23
N THR A 16 23.94 0.92 1.00
CA THR A 16 24.79 -0.20 1.40
C THR A 16 24.11 -1.04 2.50
N PRO A 17 24.40 -2.36 2.61
CA PRO A 17 23.83 -3.21 3.66
C PRO A 17 24.08 -2.66 5.07
N THR A 18 25.28 -2.11 5.33
CA THR A 18 25.63 -1.52 6.63
C THR A 18 24.79 -0.28 6.95
N LEU A 19 24.61 0.63 5.98
CA LEU A 19 23.80 1.82 6.16
C LEU A 19 22.33 1.44 6.42
N LEU A 20 21.78 0.54 5.60
CA LEU A 20 20.38 0.11 5.72
C LEU A 20 20.12 -0.59 7.05
N LYS A 21 21.01 -1.49 7.47
CA LYS A 21 20.93 -2.14 8.79
C LYS A 21 20.89 -1.12 9.93
N THR A 22 21.71 -0.07 9.85
CA THR A 22 21.73 1.00 10.85
C THR A 22 20.40 1.77 10.84
N ILE A 23 19.90 2.16 9.67
CA ILE A 23 18.63 2.87 9.52
C ILE A 23 17.48 2.05 10.11
N PHE A 24 17.32 0.78 9.71
CA PHE A 24 16.23 -0.07 10.16
C PHE A 24 16.30 -0.39 11.65
N SER A 25 17.52 -0.58 12.20
CA SER A 25 17.70 -0.77 13.63
C SER A 25 17.30 0.46 14.44
N LEU A 26 17.66 1.66 13.99
CA LEU A 26 17.25 2.91 14.62
C LEU A 26 15.74 3.15 14.47
N ALA A 27 15.19 2.94 13.29
CA ALA A 27 13.76 3.06 13.04
C ALA A 27 12.95 2.17 13.99
N LYS A 28 13.34 0.90 14.11
CA LYS A 28 12.73 -0.05 15.05
C LYS A 28 12.86 0.41 16.51
N LYS A 29 14.03 0.90 16.90
CA LYS A 29 14.27 1.41 18.27
C LYS A 29 13.36 2.57 18.65
N TYR A 30 13.07 3.45 17.68
CA TYR A 30 12.25 4.66 17.90
C TYR A 30 10.79 4.51 17.44
N GLY A 31 10.38 3.32 17.01
CA GLY A 31 9.01 3.07 16.54
C GLY A 31 8.66 3.80 15.24
N VAL A 32 9.67 4.11 14.41
CA VAL A 32 9.51 4.80 13.13
C VAL A 32 9.33 3.78 12.01
N GLN A 33 8.32 3.97 11.17
CA GLN A 33 8.08 3.08 10.02
C GLN A 33 9.03 3.39 8.87
N THR A 34 9.35 2.35 8.09
CA THR A 34 10.25 2.46 6.95
C THR A 34 9.62 1.85 5.70
N ILE A 35 9.65 2.57 4.59
CA ILE A 35 9.27 2.06 3.27
C ILE A 35 10.50 2.08 2.37
N VAL A 36 10.72 0.99 1.65
CA VAL A 36 11.82 0.85 0.70
C VAL A 36 11.26 0.65 -0.70
N ASP A 37 11.67 1.49 -1.64
CA ASP A 37 11.56 1.21 -3.07
C ASP A 37 12.79 0.39 -3.47
N PRO A 38 12.64 -0.93 -3.73
CA PRO A 38 13.75 -1.86 -3.82
C PRO A 38 14.42 -1.85 -5.18
N LYS A 39 15.71 -2.25 -5.24
CA LYS A 39 16.44 -2.46 -6.49
C LYS A 39 17.33 -3.70 -6.43
N GLY A 40 17.41 -4.40 -7.57
CA GLY A 40 18.20 -5.64 -7.71
C GLY A 40 17.47 -6.87 -7.18
N ALA A 41 18.13 -8.02 -7.29
CA ALA A 41 17.55 -9.32 -6.92
C ALA A 41 17.77 -9.69 -5.44
N ASP A 42 18.82 -9.19 -4.81
CA ASP A 42 19.14 -9.47 -3.40
C ASP A 42 18.48 -8.44 -2.48
N TRP A 43 17.40 -8.87 -1.83
CA TRP A 43 16.66 -8.05 -0.86
C TRP A 43 17.03 -8.35 0.60
N SER A 44 18.03 -9.21 0.85
CA SER A 44 18.52 -9.48 2.22
C SER A 44 19.01 -8.21 2.93
N LYS A 45 19.51 -7.23 2.17
CA LYS A 45 19.91 -5.90 2.68
C LYS A 45 18.76 -5.08 3.25
N TYR A 46 17.49 -5.41 2.92
CA TYR A 46 16.31 -4.71 3.43
C TYR A 46 15.69 -5.36 4.67
N ASN A 47 16.34 -6.38 5.24
CA ASN A 47 15.90 -6.99 6.50
C ASN A 47 15.69 -5.96 7.60
N GLY A 48 14.50 -5.98 8.20
CA GLY A 48 14.09 -5.07 9.27
C GLY A 48 13.37 -3.81 8.78
N ALA A 49 13.18 -3.63 7.47
CA ALA A 49 12.28 -2.61 6.96
C ALA A 49 10.81 -2.97 7.27
N THR A 50 9.95 -1.97 7.45
CA THR A 50 8.51 -2.22 7.63
C THR A 50 7.89 -2.75 6.33
N CYS A 51 8.22 -2.13 5.20
CA CYS A 51 7.58 -2.44 3.94
C CYS A 51 8.53 -2.20 2.75
N ILE A 52 8.36 -3.00 1.69
CA ILE A 52 8.98 -2.74 0.37
C ILE A 52 7.90 -2.62 -0.70
N THR A 53 8.18 -1.86 -1.77
CA THR A 53 7.21 -1.49 -2.81
C THR A 53 7.64 -1.94 -4.22
N PRO A 54 7.93 -3.22 -4.46
CA PRO A 54 8.38 -3.68 -5.76
C PRO A 54 7.28 -3.59 -6.82
N ASN A 55 7.67 -3.39 -8.07
CA ASN A 55 6.84 -3.72 -9.20
C ASN A 55 6.93 -5.22 -9.54
N VAL A 56 6.08 -5.70 -10.47
CA VAL A 56 6.02 -7.12 -10.86
C VAL A 56 7.36 -7.64 -11.39
N LYS A 57 8.10 -6.81 -12.14
CA LYS A 57 9.40 -7.17 -12.69
C LYS A 57 10.45 -7.32 -11.58
N GLU A 58 10.51 -6.37 -10.65
CA GLU A 58 11.45 -6.40 -9.51
C GLU A 58 11.17 -7.58 -8.58
N LEU A 59 9.89 -7.86 -8.32
CA LEU A 59 9.52 -9.07 -7.57
C LEU A 59 9.96 -10.35 -8.30
N GLY A 60 9.79 -10.40 -9.61
CA GLY A 60 10.26 -11.51 -10.45
C GLY A 60 11.78 -11.68 -10.44
N GLU A 61 12.52 -10.57 -10.50
CA GLU A 61 13.98 -10.58 -10.39
C GLU A 61 14.44 -11.14 -9.03
N CYS A 62 13.76 -10.75 -7.94
CA CYS A 62 14.06 -11.24 -6.60
C CYS A 62 13.82 -12.75 -6.45
N VAL A 63 12.73 -13.28 -7.00
CA VAL A 63 12.43 -14.72 -6.93
C VAL A 63 13.07 -15.54 -8.07
N GLY A 64 13.87 -14.90 -8.93
CA GLY A 64 14.65 -15.55 -9.99
C GLY A 64 13.80 -16.11 -11.15
N ARG A 65 12.57 -15.61 -11.36
CA ARG A 65 11.70 -16.01 -12.46
C ARG A 65 10.83 -14.87 -12.97
N LYS A 66 10.42 -14.94 -14.24
CA LYS A 66 9.40 -14.05 -14.77
C LYS A 66 8.06 -14.39 -14.12
N LEU A 67 7.33 -13.38 -13.67
CA LEU A 67 6.00 -13.53 -13.06
C LEU A 67 4.91 -13.12 -14.04
N GLU A 68 3.84 -13.91 -14.09
CA GLU A 68 2.58 -13.47 -14.66
C GLU A 68 1.92 -12.49 -13.67
N ASN A 69 1.27 -11.45 -14.22
CA ASN A 69 0.63 -10.42 -13.39
C ASN A 69 -0.79 -10.83 -12.98
N ASP A 70 -0.96 -12.03 -12.42
CA ASP A 70 -2.19 -12.50 -11.78
C ASP A 70 -2.06 -12.51 -10.25
N ASP A 71 -3.17 -12.58 -9.55
CA ASP A 71 -3.20 -12.43 -8.10
C ASP A 71 -2.49 -13.59 -7.39
N ALA A 72 -2.69 -14.81 -7.86
CA ALA A 72 -2.13 -16.01 -7.23
C ALA A 72 -0.60 -16.02 -7.35
N THR A 73 -0.08 -15.75 -8.55
CA THR A 73 1.36 -15.69 -8.83
C THR A 73 2.06 -14.61 -8.01
N ILE A 74 1.48 -13.41 -7.93
CA ILE A 74 2.06 -12.31 -7.15
C ILE A 74 2.04 -12.61 -5.65
N VAL A 75 0.95 -13.14 -5.12
CA VAL A 75 0.84 -13.49 -3.71
C VAL A 75 1.81 -14.61 -3.33
N GLU A 76 1.94 -15.65 -4.17
CA GLU A 76 2.90 -16.75 -3.96
C GLU A 76 4.34 -16.22 -3.92
N ALA A 77 4.74 -15.43 -4.92
CA ALA A 77 6.07 -14.86 -5.01
C ALA A 77 6.38 -13.95 -3.79
N ALA A 78 5.45 -13.08 -3.41
CA ALA A 78 5.63 -12.21 -2.26
C ALA A 78 5.73 -13.00 -0.94
N LYS A 79 4.94 -14.06 -0.76
CA LYS A 79 5.04 -14.95 0.41
C LYS A 79 6.38 -15.65 0.49
N SER A 80 6.95 -16.08 -0.64
CA SER A 80 8.28 -16.70 -0.66
C SER A 80 9.38 -15.72 -0.22
N VAL A 81 9.26 -14.44 -0.58
CA VAL A 81 10.18 -13.39 -0.11
C VAL A 81 9.99 -13.13 1.39
N LEU A 82 8.75 -13.00 1.87
CA LEU A 82 8.46 -12.77 3.29
C LEU A 82 8.94 -13.92 4.19
N ALA A 83 9.12 -15.11 3.65
CA ALA A 83 9.69 -16.25 4.37
C ALA A 83 11.21 -16.13 4.59
N THR A 84 11.90 -15.33 3.77
CA THR A 84 13.37 -15.21 3.78
C THR A 84 13.88 -13.83 4.15
N VAL A 85 13.06 -12.79 3.95
CA VAL A 85 13.39 -11.39 4.26
C VAL A 85 12.49 -10.91 5.39
N ASP A 86 13.06 -10.36 6.44
CA ASP A 86 12.31 -9.85 7.61
C ASP A 86 11.65 -8.49 7.28
N LEU A 87 10.43 -8.57 6.80
CA LEU A 87 9.55 -7.45 6.44
C LEU A 87 8.18 -7.68 7.07
N GLU A 88 7.43 -6.61 7.32
CA GLU A 88 6.04 -6.72 7.75
C GLU A 88 5.08 -6.80 6.54
N TYR A 89 5.42 -6.09 5.45
CA TYR A 89 4.57 -6.03 4.25
C TYR A 89 5.40 -6.01 2.96
N ILE A 90 4.84 -6.61 1.91
CA ILE A 90 5.21 -6.36 0.52
C ILE A 90 4.02 -5.67 -0.16
N VAL A 91 4.27 -4.53 -0.80
CA VAL A 91 3.30 -3.73 -1.53
C VAL A 91 3.65 -3.81 -3.01
N ALA A 92 3.13 -4.81 -3.69
CA ALA A 92 3.42 -5.04 -5.11
C ALA A 92 2.61 -4.07 -5.99
N THR A 93 3.30 -3.20 -6.73
CA THR A 93 2.69 -2.32 -7.73
C THR A 93 2.52 -3.09 -9.05
N ARG A 94 1.31 -3.07 -9.64
CA ARG A 94 0.91 -3.98 -10.72
C ARG A 94 0.38 -3.27 -11.96
N SER A 95 0.76 -2.01 -12.12
CA SER A 95 0.31 -1.15 -13.24
C SER A 95 -1.22 -1.10 -13.33
N ALA A 96 -1.80 -1.44 -14.48
CA ALA A 96 -3.26 -1.44 -14.70
C ALA A 96 -4.06 -2.35 -13.75
N LYS A 97 -3.43 -3.27 -13.04
CA LYS A 97 -4.07 -4.10 -12.02
C LYS A 97 -4.04 -3.48 -10.62
N GLY A 98 -3.47 -2.28 -10.48
CA GLY A 98 -3.42 -1.56 -9.21
C GLY A 98 -2.33 -2.06 -8.28
N ILE A 99 -2.65 -2.24 -7.01
CA ILE A 99 -1.67 -2.58 -5.97
C ILE A 99 -2.18 -3.78 -5.14
N THR A 100 -1.26 -4.69 -4.83
CA THR A 100 -1.53 -5.81 -3.93
C THR A 100 -0.61 -5.72 -2.73
N VAL A 101 -1.18 -5.76 -1.53
CA VAL A 101 -0.42 -5.85 -0.27
C VAL A 101 -0.48 -7.26 0.27
N ILE A 102 0.67 -7.77 0.64
CA ILE A 102 0.82 -9.06 1.29
C ILE A 102 1.52 -8.81 2.64
N ALA A 103 0.84 -9.17 3.73
CA ALA A 103 1.37 -9.06 5.08
C ALA A 103 2.08 -10.34 5.51
N LYS A 104 3.03 -10.21 6.41
CA LYS A 104 3.79 -11.33 7.00
C LYS A 104 2.88 -12.36 7.70
N ASP A 105 1.73 -11.91 8.25
CA ASP A 105 0.74 -12.78 8.89
C ASP A 105 -0.18 -13.52 7.89
N GLY A 106 0.06 -13.35 6.59
CA GLY A 106 -0.66 -14.03 5.51
C GLY A 106 -1.87 -13.26 4.97
N ARG A 107 -2.29 -12.15 5.59
CA ARG A 107 -3.37 -11.30 5.06
C ARG A 107 -2.95 -10.69 3.73
N THR A 108 -3.91 -10.57 2.83
CA THR A 108 -3.69 -10.01 1.49
C THR A 108 -4.82 -9.05 1.14
N TRP A 109 -4.47 -7.92 0.55
CA TRP A 109 -5.44 -6.94 0.04
C TRP A 109 -5.11 -6.58 -1.39
N HIS A 110 -6.14 -6.57 -2.24
CA HIS A 110 -6.05 -6.09 -3.62
C HIS A 110 -6.79 -4.76 -3.72
N ASN A 111 -6.13 -3.76 -4.26
CA ASN A 111 -6.74 -2.48 -4.58
C ASN A 111 -6.59 -2.28 -6.10
N PRO A 112 -7.67 -2.47 -6.88
CA PRO A 112 -7.61 -2.32 -8.33
C PRO A 112 -7.23 -0.89 -8.71
N ALA A 113 -6.59 -0.72 -9.85
CA ALA A 113 -6.29 0.61 -10.37
C ALA A 113 -7.59 1.37 -10.61
N THR A 114 -7.59 2.67 -10.31
CA THR A 114 -8.67 3.56 -10.72
C THR A 114 -8.75 3.58 -12.26
N GLN A 115 -9.97 3.40 -12.79
CA GLN A 115 -10.20 3.47 -14.24
C GLN A 115 -10.01 4.92 -14.70
N GLN A 116 -8.82 5.25 -15.17
CA GLN A 116 -8.48 6.55 -15.74
C GLN A 116 -7.71 6.35 -17.03
N GLU A 117 -7.81 7.29 -17.94
CA GLU A 117 -6.92 7.31 -19.11
C GLU A 117 -5.48 7.51 -18.65
N VAL A 118 -4.60 6.61 -19.07
CA VAL A 118 -3.18 6.65 -18.72
C VAL A 118 -2.44 7.41 -19.82
N PHE A 119 -1.86 8.56 -19.47
CA PHE A 119 -1.04 9.37 -20.39
C PHE A 119 0.46 9.13 -20.15
N ASP A 120 0.88 9.11 -18.90
CA ASP A 120 2.29 8.91 -18.54
C ASP A 120 2.38 8.18 -17.20
N VAL A 121 3.19 7.13 -17.14
CA VAL A 121 3.40 6.34 -15.90
C VAL A 121 4.56 6.86 -15.05
N SER A 122 5.26 7.91 -15.50
CA SER A 122 6.41 8.49 -14.81
C SER A 122 6.00 9.04 -13.44
N GLY A 123 6.73 8.64 -12.40
CA GLY A 123 6.49 9.09 -11.02
C GLY A 123 5.34 8.39 -10.29
N ALA A 124 4.64 7.44 -10.91
CA ALA A 124 3.57 6.70 -10.25
C ALA A 124 4.07 5.91 -9.03
N GLY A 125 5.20 5.21 -9.17
CA GLY A 125 5.86 4.48 -8.07
C GLY A 125 6.27 5.40 -6.93
N ASP A 126 6.95 6.49 -7.24
CA ASP A 126 7.37 7.51 -6.26
C ASP A 126 6.16 8.10 -5.52
N THR A 127 5.05 8.32 -6.24
CA THR A 127 3.80 8.80 -5.65
C THR A 127 3.22 7.78 -4.68
N VAL A 128 3.18 6.49 -5.05
CA VAL A 128 2.72 5.42 -4.14
C VAL A 128 3.55 5.41 -2.86
N VAL A 129 4.87 5.38 -2.97
CA VAL A 129 5.79 5.34 -1.82
C VAL A 129 5.59 6.55 -0.91
N SER A 130 5.58 7.75 -1.49
CA SER A 130 5.45 9.02 -0.75
C SER A 130 4.11 9.12 -0.04
N MET A 131 3.02 8.79 -0.73
CA MET A 131 1.68 8.84 -0.17
C MET A 131 1.46 7.80 0.91
N MET A 132 1.94 6.57 0.70
CA MET A 132 1.88 5.54 1.72
C MET A 132 2.61 5.96 2.99
N MET A 133 3.85 6.46 2.87
CA MET A 133 4.60 6.93 4.04
C MET A 133 3.90 8.08 4.74
N THR A 134 3.40 9.07 4.01
CA THR A 134 2.65 10.20 4.57
C THR A 134 1.42 9.73 5.37
N CYS A 135 0.67 8.78 4.81
CA CYS A 135 -0.50 8.22 5.48
C CYS A 135 -0.12 7.43 6.75
N LEU A 136 0.88 6.56 6.64
CA LEU A 136 1.34 5.74 7.77
C LEU A 136 1.94 6.59 8.91
N ALA A 137 2.75 7.59 8.56
CA ALA A 137 3.30 8.55 9.52
C ALA A 137 2.21 9.40 10.20
N SER A 138 1.08 9.59 9.53
CA SER A 138 -0.12 10.24 10.11
C SER A 138 -1.00 9.29 10.95
N GLY A 139 -0.57 8.05 11.18
CA GLY A 139 -1.29 7.06 11.99
C GLY A 139 -2.46 6.37 11.26
N LEU A 140 -2.56 6.52 9.93
CA LEU A 140 -3.57 5.81 9.17
C LEU A 140 -3.22 4.32 9.00
N SER A 141 -4.25 3.47 8.88
CA SER A 141 -4.04 2.05 8.66
C SER A 141 -3.42 1.77 7.29
N MET A 142 -2.69 0.65 7.15
CA MET A 142 -2.12 0.20 5.87
C MET A 142 -3.17 0.14 4.75
N ARG A 143 -4.38 -0.34 5.05
CA ARG A 143 -5.47 -0.44 4.08
C ARG A 143 -5.89 0.92 3.54
N LEU A 144 -6.00 1.91 4.41
CA LEU A 144 -6.37 3.27 4.02
C LEU A 144 -5.22 3.97 3.28
N ALA A 145 -3.98 3.81 3.76
CA ALA A 145 -2.79 4.31 3.09
C ALA A 145 -2.69 3.78 1.65
N LEU A 146 -2.95 2.47 1.47
CA LEU A 146 -2.99 1.84 0.16
C LEU A 146 -4.05 2.46 -0.77
N HIS A 147 -5.27 2.66 -0.25
CA HIS A 147 -6.36 3.25 -1.04
C HIS A 147 -6.00 4.65 -1.53
N ILE A 148 -5.51 5.51 -0.62
CA ILE A 148 -5.12 6.88 -0.95
C ILE A 148 -3.93 6.89 -1.93
N ALA A 149 -2.91 6.06 -1.69
CA ALA A 149 -1.74 5.98 -2.56
C ALA A 149 -2.08 5.50 -3.98
N ASN A 150 -2.97 4.51 -4.11
CA ASN A 150 -3.43 4.02 -5.40
C ASN A 150 -4.26 5.07 -6.15
N GLY A 151 -5.14 5.79 -5.46
CA GLY A 151 -5.89 6.91 -6.04
C GLY A 151 -4.98 8.06 -6.48
N ALA A 152 -3.99 8.41 -5.66
CA ALA A 152 -2.99 9.42 -5.98
C ALA A 152 -2.16 9.05 -7.21
N ALA A 153 -1.70 7.79 -7.29
CA ALA A 153 -1.01 7.28 -8.48
C ALA A 153 -1.89 7.35 -9.73
N GLY A 154 -3.19 7.03 -9.60
CA GLY A 154 -4.17 7.18 -10.69
C GLY A 154 -4.23 8.61 -11.22
N ILE A 155 -4.28 9.60 -10.34
CA ILE A 155 -4.27 11.02 -10.75
C ILE A 155 -2.96 11.36 -11.50
N VAL A 156 -1.82 10.95 -10.96
CA VAL A 156 -0.51 11.23 -11.57
C VAL A 156 -0.41 10.65 -12.97
N VAL A 157 -0.79 9.39 -13.18
CA VAL A 157 -0.71 8.75 -14.51
C VAL A 157 -1.71 9.33 -15.52
N SER A 158 -2.73 10.06 -15.07
CA SER A 158 -3.67 10.79 -15.95
C SER A 158 -3.17 12.15 -16.43
N LYS A 159 -1.96 12.53 -16.03
CA LYS A 159 -1.32 13.79 -16.44
C LYS A 159 -0.15 13.51 -17.37
N VAL A 160 0.23 14.50 -18.15
CA VAL A 160 1.41 14.43 -19.04
C VAL A 160 2.65 14.85 -18.26
N GLY A 161 3.68 14.03 -18.28
CA GLY A 161 4.95 14.29 -17.59
C GLY A 161 4.88 14.05 -16.08
N THR A 162 5.93 14.38 -15.37
CA THR A 162 6.01 14.26 -13.91
C THR A 162 5.08 15.29 -13.26
N TYR A 163 4.04 14.80 -12.58
CA TYR A 163 3.01 15.63 -11.97
C TYR A 163 3.05 15.53 -10.44
N PRO A 164 3.23 16.67 -9.71
CA PRO A 164 3.10 16.69 -8.26
C PRO A 164 1.63 16.70 -7.87
N ILE A 165 1.19 15.74 -7.05
CA ILE A 165 -0.19 15.73 -6.57
C ILE A 165 -0.46 16.92 -5.64
N HIS A 166 -1.60 17.59 -5.79
CA HIS A 166 -2.02 18.73 -4.99
C HIS A 166 -2.92 18.33 -3.82
N ARG A 167 -2.91 19.15 -2.76
CA ARG A 167 -3.73 18.92 -1.56
C ARG A 167 -5.23 18.82 -1.88
N SER A 168 -5.74 19.61 -2.81
CA SER A 168 -7.14 19.57 -3.23
C SER A 168 -7.52 18.19 -3.78
N GLU A 169 -6.66 17.61 -4.64
CA GLU A 169 -6.89 16.29 -5.23
C GLU A 169 -6.88 15.18 -4.16
N LEU A 170 -6.03 15.30 -3.15
CA LEU A 170 -6.03 14.37 -1.99
C LEU A 170 -7.30 14.50 -1.15
N LEU A 171 -7.83 15.71 -0.97
CA LEU A 171 -9.09 15.92 -0.26
C LEU A 171 -10.26 15.32 -1.04
N ASP A 172 -10.28 15.44 -2.36
CA ASP A 172 -11.29 14.84 -3.22
C ASP A 172 -11.24 13.31 -3.16
N LEU A 173 -10.04 12.71 -3.16
CA LEU A 173 -9.86 11.27 -2.93
C LEU A 173 -10.40 10.84 -1.56
N TRP A 174 -10.12 11.62 -0.53
CA TRP A 174 -10.61 11.34 0.82
C TRP A 174 -12.13 11.42 0.91
N HIS A 175 -12.75 12.43 0.31
CA HIS A 175 -14.20 12.58 0.26
C HIS A 175 -14.85 11.42 -0.50
N SER A 176 -14.32 11.06 -1.66
CA SER A 176 -14.79 9.91 -2.44
C SER A 176 -14.70 8.61 -1.65
N TYR A 177 -13.60 8.40 -0.93
CA TYR A 177 -13.43 7.23 -0.06
C TYR A 177 -14.46 7.20 1.07
N LYS A 178 -14.70 8.32 1.75
CA LYS A 178 -15.75 8.42 2.78
C LYS A 178 -17.13 8.09 2.23
N HIS A 179 -17.47 8.62 1.05
CA HIS A 179 -18.73 8.32 0.39
C HIS A 179 -18.84 6.84 0.02
N SER A 180 -17.78 6.21 -0.48
CA SER A 180 -17.78 4.78 -0.83
C SER A 180 -17.96 3.87 0.38
N ILE A 181 -17.43 4.25 1.55
CA ILE A 181 -17.65 3.52 2.81
C ILE A 181 -19.07 3.72 3.33
N GLN A 182 -19.59 4.95 3.24
CA GLN A 182 -20.96 5.27 3.66
C GLN A 182 -22.04 4.72 2.72
N SER A 183 -21.69 4.53 1.45
CA SER A 183 -22.57 4.02 0.41
C SER A 183 -22.35 2.54 0.09
N LYS A 184 -21.60 1.78 0.91
CA LYS A 184 -21.49 0.33 0.73
C LYS A 184 -22.88 -0.28 0.92
N PRO A 185 -23.59 -0.66 -0.13
CA PRO A 185 -25.01 -1.05 -0.02
C PRO A 185 -25.21 -2.38 0.68
N LEU A 186 -24.13 -3.20 0.76
CA LEU A 186 -24.18 -4.54 1.36
C LEU A 186 -22.92 -4.80 2.17
N TYR A 187 -23.09 -5.24 3.40
CA TYR A 187 -22.04 -5.74 4.28
C TYR A 187 -22.22 -7.25 4.49
N THR A 188 -21.11 -7.98 4.62
CA THR A 188 -21.17 -9.35 5.12
C THR A 188 -21.63 -9.35 6.58
N LYS A 189 -22.08 -10.49 7.07
CA LYS A 189 -22.49 -10.65 8.48
C LYS A 189 -21.33 -10.30 9.44
N GLU A 190 -20.13 -10.68 9.07
CA GLU A 190 -18.90 -10.45 9.84
C GLU A 190 -18.55 -8.97 9.88
N GLU A 191 -18.55 -8.30 8.74
CA GLU A 191 -18.32 -6.85 8.64
C GLU A 191 -19.36 -6.05 9.44
N MET A 192 -20.63 -6.46 9.38
CA MET A 192 -21.70 -5.79 10.12
C MET A 192 -21.54 -5.97 11.62
N LYS A 193 -21.13 -7.15 12.10
CA LYS A 193 -20.87 -7.37 13.53
C LYS A 193 -19.77 -6.45 14.07
N GLU A 194 -18.68 -6.28 13.31
CA GLU A 194 -17.58 -5.39 13.69
C GLU A 194 -18.05 -3.93 13.75
N LEU A 195 -18.79 -3.48 12.76
CA LEU A 195 -19.33 -2.11 12.70
C LEU A 195 -20.30 -1.84 13.87
N VAL A 196 -21.23 -2.74 14.13
CA VAL A 196 -22.18 -2.63 15.25
C VAL A 196 -21.43 -2.54 16.57
N SER A 197 -20.43 -3.39 16.79
CA SER A 197 -19.61 -3.35 17.99
C SER A 197 -18.87 -2.03 18.16
N GLN A 198 -18.35 -1.46 17.06
CA GLN A 198 -17.69 -0.16 17.07
C GLN A 198 -18.65 0.99 17.41
N TRP A 199 -19.86 0.99 16.86
CA TRP A 199 -20.86 2.01 17.15
C TRP A 199 -21.34 1.91 18.62
N GLN A 200 -21.63 0.71 19.09
CA GLN A 200 -22.03 0.48 20.47
C GLN A 200 -20.94 0.89 21.48
N SER A 201 -19.66 0.65 21.17
CA SER A 201 -18.54 1.08 22.00
C SER A 201 -18.41 2.61 22.12
N LYS A 202 -18.94 3.35 21.13
CA LYS A 202 -19.03 4.82 21.11
C LYS A 202 -20.31 5.36 21.75
N GLY A 203 -21.15 4.48 22.29
CA GLY A 203 -22.44 4.85 22.88
C GLY A 203 -23.55 5.12 21.86
N GLU A 204 -23.36 4.73 20.60
CA GLU A 204 -24.36 4.91 19.55
C GLU A 204 -25.44 3.82 19.65
N THR A 205 -26.69 4.18 19.37
CA THR A 205 -27.81 3.23 19.30
C THR A 205 -27.94 2.71 17.86
N VAL A 206 -27.83 1.40 17.70
CA VAL A 206 -28.01 0.75 16.40
C VAL A 206 -29.43 0.23 16.29
N VAL A 207 -30.16 0.70 15.27
CA VAL A 207 -31.51 0.26 14.97
C VAL A 207 -31.48 -0.58 13.68
N PHE A 208 -32.02 -1.79 13.75
CA PHE A 208 -32.19 -2.67 12.61
C PHE A 208 -33.61 -2.55 12.05
N THR A 209 -33.71 -2.44 10.73
CA THR A 209 -34.99 -2.51 10.01
C THR A 209 -34.83 -3.41 8.79
N ASN A 210 -35.90 -4.03 8.35
CA ASN A 210 -35.98 -4.77 7.10
C ASN A 210 -37.07 -4.20 6.21
N GLY A 211 -36.90 -4.32 4.90
CA GLY A 211 -37.88 -3.87 3.90
C GLY A 211 -37.57 -4.43 2.53
N CYS A 212 -38.56 -4.38 1.63
CA CYS A 212 -38.30 -4.58 0.20
C CYS A 212 -37.80 -3.28 -0.38
N PHE A 213 -36.58 -3.32 -0.91
CA PHE A 213 -35.97 -2.19 -1.63
C PHE A 213 -35.93 -2.58 -3.10
N ASP A 214 -36.75 -1.91 -3.94
CA ASP A 214 -36.66 -2.03 -5.38
C ASP A 214 -35.41 -1.27 -5.85
N ILE A 215 -34.57 -1.97 -6.64
CA ILE A 215 -33.33 -1.44 -7.20
C ILE A 215 -33.59 -0.99 -8.64
#